data_7dba75462edfb407e73d8925f116a6cd
#
_entry.id   7dba75462edfb407e73d8925f116a6cd
#
_cell.length_a   1.000
_cell.length_b   1.000
_cell.length_c   1.000
_cell.angle_alpha   90.00
_cell.angle_beta   90.00
_cell.angle_gamma   90.00
#
_symmetry.space_group_name_H-M   'P 1'
#
loop_
_entity.id
_entity.type
_entity.pdbx_description
1 polymer ?
#
loop_
_entity_poly.entity_id
_entity_poly.type
_entity_poly.pdbx_seq_one_letter_code
_entity_poly.pdbx_strand_id
1 'polypeptide(L)'
;MRAMVQHRFGTASEVLQLEEIETPVPGEGQLLVRVKATSANPYDWHFIRGEPLFMRLGPGGLRRPKHPVAGGDFAGVVEATGEGEVGDFSVGEEVYGFLHGAFAEYVAAPHGRLARKPASLTFEEAASLPLAAATALQGLKDVGSIEAGQKVLIIGASGGIGTLAVQMAVAWGAEVTGVCSTRHLELVRSLGATAVIDYTRDDFTTVDERYDLAFQLGGTTSPSAIRKVLVEDGTLVQCAGDGGRLLGPVLNVVKAMLTNRFVSQTLRVVNTVEDTATLEAVREMVEAGELRPVIDSTVPFEETGFAVDLVESGSPGGKVAISGVE
;
A
#
# COMPACT_ATOMS: atom_id res chain seq x y z
N MET A 1 14.86 22.79 0.69
CA MET A 1 14.26 21.81 -0.21
C MET A 1 12.77 22.07 -0.37
N ARG A 2 12.20 21.74 -1.53
CA ARG A 2 10.74 21.80 -1.72
C ARG A 2 10.06 20.58 -1.08
N ALA A 3 8.88 20.79 -0.49
CA ALA A 3 8.08 19.73 0.10
C ALA A 3 6.59 20.08 0.08
N MET A 4 5.73 19.06 0.08
CA MET A 4 4.29 19.19 0.26
C MET A 4 3.95 19.22 1.73
N VAL A 5 3.60 20.40 2.21
CA VAL A 5 3.39 20.71 3.62
C VAL A 5 1.91 20.94 3.91
N GLN A 6 1.43 20.47 5.07
CA GLN A 6 0.09 20.75 5.57
C GLN A 6 0.13 21.36 6.99
N HIS A 7 -0.67 22.38 7.22
CA HIS A 7 -0.79 23.04 8.52
C HIS A 7 -2.12 22.72 9.24
N ARG A 8 -3.06 22.09 8.54
CA ARG A 8 -4.37 21.69 9.04
C ARG A 8 -4.81 20.38 8.38
N PHE A 9 -5.73 19.70 9.00
CA PHE A 9 -6.38 18.53 8.40
C PHE A 9 -7.43 18.96 7.35
N GLY A 10 -7.58 18.18 6.28
CA GLY A 10 -8.57 18.44 5.22
C GLY A 10 -8.36 17.58 3.99
N THR A 11 -9.00 17.94 2.89
CA THR A 11 -8.83 17.33 1.56
C THR A 11 -7.42 17.65 1.05
N ALA A 12 -6.74 16.69 0.43
CA ALA A 12 -5.34 16.85 0.08
C ALA A 12 -5.09 18.04 -0.86
N SER A 13 -5.89 18.21 -1.91
CA SER A 13 -5.80 19.37 -2.81
C SER A 13 -6.07 20.73 -2.16
N GLU A 14 -6.75 20.76 -1.00
CA GLU A 14 -7.04 22.01 -0.29
C GLU A 14 -6.00 22.36 0.79
N VAL A 15 -5.27 21.38 1.32
CA VAL A 15 -4.41 21.59 2.48
C VAL A 15 -2.94 21.37 2.21
N LEU A 16 -2.56 20.62 1.19
CA LEU A 16 -1.16 20.48 0.77
C LEU A 16 -0.71 21.73 0.02
N GLN A 17 0.41 22.27 0.45
CA GLN A 17 1.04 23.44 -0.15
C GLN A 17 2.49 23.12 -0.42
N LEU A 18 2.98 23.52 -1.59
CA LEU A 18 4.40 23.43 -1.93
C LEU A 18 5.16 24.55 -1.20
N GLU A 19 6.05 24.16 -0.29
CA GLU A 19 6.83 25.09 0.52
C GLU A 19 8.33 24.76 0.44
N GLU A 20 9.15 25.78 0.65
CA GLU A 20 10.59 25.62 0.88
C GLU A 20 10.84 25.42 2.38
N ILE A 21 11.46 24.31 2.74
CA ILE A 21 11.82 23.95 4.11
C ILE A 21 13.31 23.58 4.19
N GLU A 22 13.84 23.47 5.40
CA GLU A 22 15.20 23.00 5.60
C GLU A 22 15.36 21.54 5.10
N THR A 23 16.47 21.28 4.40
CA THR A 23 16.83 19.91 4.02
C THR A 23 17.22 19.14 5.28
N PRO A 24 16.67 17.93 5.51
CA PRO A 24 17.02 17.17 6.69
C PRO A 24 18.50 16.74 6.66
N VAL A 25 19.13 16.73 7.83
CA VAL A 25 20.47 16.18 8.01
C VAL A 25 20.30 14.73 8.47
N PRO A 26 20.94 13.74 7.81
CA PRO A 26 20.81 12.35 8.22
C PRO A 26 21.49 12.15 9.59
N GLY A 27 20.72 11.60 10.54
CA GLY A 27 21.20 11.23 11.87
C GLY A 27 21.94 9.89 11.86
N GLU A 28 22.25 9.38 13.06
CA GLU A 28 22.90 8.07 13.21
C GLU A 28 22.06 6.95 12.58
N GLY A 29 22.69 6.11 11.73
CA GLY A 29 22.03 5.00 11.02
C GLY A 29 21.07 5.42 9.92
N GLN A 30 21.08 6.69 9.50
CA GLN A 30 20.21 7.21 8.44
C GLN A 30 20.98 7.54 7.17
N LEU A 31 20.25 7.48 6.07
CA LEU A 31 20.69 7.88 4.74
C LEU A 31 19.85 9.09 4.29
N LEU A 32 20.51 10.11 3.76
CA LEU A 32 19.81 11.17 3.04
C LEU A 32 19.59 10.70 1.61
N VAL A 33 18.33 10.57 1.23
CA VAL A 33 17.94 10.15 -0.13
C VAL A 33 17.38 11.36 -0.85
N ARG A 34 17.93 11.67 -2.02
CA ARG A 34 17.33 12.62 -2.97
C ARG A 34 16.24 11.89 -3.72
N VAL A 35 14.99 12.26 -3.46
CA VAL A 35 13.80 11.63 -4.01
C VAL A 35 13.67 12.01 -5.49
N LYS A 36 13.44 11.01 -6.33
CA LYS A 36 13.21 11.16 -7.77
C LYS A 36 11.74 10.97 -8.14
N ALA A 37 11.07 10.08 -7.42
CA ALA A 37 9.65 9.83 -7.56
C ALA A 37 9.06 9.41 -6.22
N THR A 38 7.77 9.64 -6.07
CA THR A 38 6.94 9.17 -4.96
C THR A 38 5.64 8.61 -5.51
N SER A 39 4.75 8.08 -4.66
CA SER A 39 3.42 7.63 -5.09
C SER A 39 2.37 7.83 -4.02
N ALA A 40 1.14 8.05 -4.44
CA ALA A 40 0.01 8.22 -3.55
C ALA A 40 -0.57 6.89 -3.07
N ASN A 41 -0.98 6.85 -1.80
CA ASN A 41 -1.58 5.71 -1.11
C ASN A 41 -2.82 6.11 -0.32
N PRO A 42 -3.71 5.15 0.01
CA PRO A 42 -4.75 5.37 1.00
C PRO A 42 -4.22 5.85 2.35
N TYR A 43 -3.03 5.38 2.76
CA TYR A 43 -2.30 5.85 3.93
C TYR A 43 -2.20 7.38 3.97
N ASP A 44 -1.85 8.02 2.84
CA ASP A 44 -1.58 9.45 2.78
C ASP A 44 -2.83 10.29 3.07
N TRP A 45 -3.96 9.99 2.41
CA TRP A 45 -5.18 10.75 2.66
C TRP A 45 -5.73 10.55 4.08
N HIS A 46 -5.52 9.36 4.68
CA HIS A 46 -5.87 9.12 6.08
C HIS A 46 -5.09 10.07 7.02
N PHE A 47 -3.79 10.20 6.82
CA PHE A 47 -2.95 11.11 7.59
C PHE A 47 -3.27 12.59 7.29
N ILE A 48 -3.47 12.95 6.03
CA ILE A 48 -3.78 14.33 5.62
C ILE A 48 -5.14 14.78 6.17
N ARG A 49 -6.15 13.91 6.18
CA ARG A 49 -7.44 14.18 6.82
C ARG A 49 -7.42 14.02 8.34
N GLY A 50 -6.45 13.29 8.88
CA GLY A 50 -6.43 12.87 10.27
C GLY A 50 -7.65 12.01 10.60
N GLU A 51 -8.01 11.10 9.71
CA GLU A 51 -9.13 10.18 9.84
C GLU A 51 -8.65 8.74 9.66
N PRO A 52 -9.14 7.79 10.47
CA PRO A 52 -10.13 7.95 11.55
C PRO A 52 -9.62 8.78 12.73
N LEU A 53 -10.52 9.43 13.47
CA LEU A 53 -10.18 10.45 14.47
C LEU A 53 -9.27 9.96 15.60
N PHE A 54 -9.24 8.65 15.90
CA PHE A 54 -8.33 8.11 16.89
C PHE A 54 -6.85 8.32 16.52
N MET A 55 -6.52 8.40 15.21
CA MET A 55 -5.15 8.67 14.75
C MET A 55 -4.64 10.03 15.24
N ARG A 56 -5.55 10.99 15.46
CA ARG A 56 -5.20 12.30 16.01
C ARG A 56 -4.76 12.25 17.48
N LEU A 57 -5.16 11.20 18.23
CA LEU A 57 -4.75 10.99 19.62
C LEU A 57 -3.31 10.45 19.75
N GLY A 58 -2.70 10.02 18.63
CA GLY A 58 -1.37 9.43 18.57
C GLY A 58 -0.44 10.14 17.57
N PRO A 59 -0.03 9.43 16.50
CA PRO A 59 0.97 9.93 15.56
C PRO A 59 0.49 11.12 14.72
N GLY A 60 -0.83 11.26 14.49
CA GLY A 60 -1.39 12.29 13.61
C GLY A 60 -1.40 13.71 14.22
N GLY A 61 -1.43 13.85 15.57
CA GLY A 61 -1.57 15.15 16.25
C GLY A 61 -3.03 15.59 16.43
N LEU A 62 -3.34 16.18 17.59
CA LEU A 62 -4.73 16.38 18.05
C LEU A 62 -5.53 17.43 17.25
N ARG A 63 -4.95 18.59 16.98
CA ARG A 63 -5.61 19.73 16.33
C ARG A 63 -5.00 20.11 14.99
N ARG A 64 -3.75 19.76 14.78
CA ARG A 64 -2.98 20.00 13.55
C ARG A 64 -2.02 18.82 13.37
N PRO A 65 -1.57 18.54 12.12
CA PRO A 65 -0.59 17.51 11.88
C PRO A 65 0.66 17.68 12.74
N LYS A 66 1.14 16.59 13.33
CA LYS A 66 2.38 16.57 14.11
C LYS A 66 3.60 16.62 13.20
N HIS A 67 3.48 15.94 12.06
CA HIS A 67 4.48 15.91 10.99
C HIS A 67 3.87 16.62 9.78
N PRO A 68 4.33 17.83 9.46
CA PRO A 68 3.66 18.64 8.44
C PRO A 68 3.92 18.18 7.01
N VAL A 69 5.03 17.52 6.73
CA VAL A 69 5.33 16.95 5.40
C VAL A 69 4.59 15.63 5.25
N ALA A 70 3.80 15.49 4.19
CA ALA A 70 3.01 14.30 3.90
C ALA A 70 3.81 13.28 3.06
N GLY A 71 3.16 12.15 2.74
CA GLY A 71 3.72 11.11 1.86
C GLY A 71 4.37 9.94 2.59
N GLY A 72 4.41 8.81 1.92
CA GLY A 72 4.96 7.56 2.46
C GLY A 72 5.99 6.88 1.56
N ASP A 73 5.58 6.48 0.38
CA ASP A 73 6.43 5.80 -0.60
C ASP A 73 7.42 6.74 -1.28
N PHE A 74 8.63 6.27 -1.57
CA PHE A 74 9.58 7.02 -2.39
C PHE A 74 10.58 6.08 -3.10
N ALA A 75 11.20 6.60 -4.16
CA ALA A 75 12.40 6.07 -4.78
C ALA A 75 13.33 7.23 -5.14
N GLY A 76 14.63 7.01 -5.01
CA GLY A 76 15.62 8.06 -5.21
C GLY A 76 17.06 7.56 -5.14
N VAL A 77 17.99 8.49 -4.96
CA VAL A 77 19.43 8.24 -4.93
C VAL A 77 19.98 8.66 -3.58
N VAL A 78 20.81 7.82 -2.98
CA VAL A 78 21.53 8.16 -1.74
C VAL A 78 22.47 9.33 -1.99
N GLU A 79 22.25 10.46 -1.32
CA GLU A 79 23.03 11.69 -1.44
C GLU A 79 24.12 11.80 -0.37
N ALA A 80 23.80 11.36 0.86
CA ALA A 80 24.73 11.35 1.98
C ALA A 80 24.37 10.25 2.99
N THR A 81 25.33 9.89 3.82
CA THR A 81 25.16 8.97 4.94
C THR A 81 25.33 9.71 6.26
N GLY A 82 24.52 9.37 7.25
CA GLY A 82 24.73 9.78 8.63
C GLY A 82 25.89 9.01 9.30
N GLU A 83 26.10 9.27 10.57
CA GLU A 83 27.09 8.55 11.39
C GLU A 83 26.60 7.13 11.72
N GLY A 84 27.52 6.25 12.11
CA GLY A 84 27.23 4.88 12.53
C GLY A 84 26.99 3.90 11.39
N GLU A 85 26.32 2.80 11.69
CA GLU A 85 26.02 1.75 10.72
C GLU A 85 24.83 2.16 9.81
N VAL A 86 25.07 2.16 8.52
CA VAL A 86 24.10 2.52 7.48
C VAL A 86 23.76 1.34 6.56
N GLY A 87 24.05 0.11 6.99
CA GLY A 87 23.97 -1.08 6.16
C GLY A 87 25.02 -1.06 5.03
N ASP A 88 24.76 -1.83 3.98
CA ASP A 88 25.66 -1.92 2.82
C ASP A 88 25.35 -0.84 1.75
N PHE A 89 24.77 0.30 2.15
CA PHE A 89 24.44 1.37 1.22
C PHE A 89 25.56 2.38 1.05
N SER A 90 25.71 2.88 -0.17
CA SER A 90 26.72 3.88 -0.56
C SER A 90 26.07 5.08 -1.25
N VAL A 91 26.75 6.23 -1.18
CA VAL A 91 26.36 7.43 -1.93
C VAL A 91 26.33 7.13 -3.43
N GLY A 92 25.26 7.56 -4.11
CA GLY A 92 25.02 7.29 -5.53
C GLY A 92 24.20 6.04 -5.81
N GLU A 93 23.91 5.20 -4.82
CA GLU A 93 23.04 4.03 -5.02
C GLU A 93 21.58 4.42 -5.16
N GLU A 94 20.87 3.75 -6.08
CA GLU A 94 19.44 3.90 -6.27
C GLU A 94 18.70 3.02 -5.27
N VAL A 95 17.80 3.64 -4.51
CA VAL A 95 17.04 3.00 -3.43
C VAL A 95 15.56 3.31 -3.52
N TYR A 96 14.75 2.48 -2.86
CA TYR A 96 13.34 2.74 -2.65
C TYR A 96 12.92 2.33 -1.24
N GLY A 97 11.84 2.91 -0.75
CA GLY A 97 11.42 2.65 0.62
C GLY A 97 10.14 3.38 1.02
N PHE A 98 9.81 3.25 2.28
CA PHE A 98 8.66 3.90 2.90
C PHE A 98 9.08 4.65 4.15
N LEU A 99 8.76 5.95 4.18
CA LEU A 99 8.93 6.80 5.36
C LEU A 99 7.94 7.96 5.33
N HIS A 100 7.25 8.21 6.43
CA HIS A 100 6.39 9.40 6.53
C HIS A 100 7.19 10.68 6.26
N GLY A 101 6.66 11.55 5.38
CA GLY A 101 7.35 12.77 4.93
C GLY A 101 8.00 12.67 3.56
N ALA A 102 7.63 11.67 2.75
CA ALA A 102 8.24 11.40 1.45
C ALA A 102 7.77 12.31 0.30
N PHE A 103 6.76 13.14 0.49
CA PHE A 103 6.40 14.16 -0.51
C PHE A 103 7.33 15.38 -0.38
N ALA A 104 8.63 15.15 -0.61
CA ALA A 104 9.70 16.13 -0.49
C ALA A 104 10.87 15.76 -1.38
N GLU A 105 11.73 16.74 -1.73
CA GLU A 105 12.95 16.51 -2.53
C GLU A 105 13.97 15.62 -1.82
N TYR A 106 13.96 15.60 -0.49
CA TYR A 106 14.88 14.79 0.32
C TYR A 106 14.17 14.15 1.50
N VAL A 107 14.57 12.92 1.82
CA VAL A 107 14.16 12.21 3.04
C VAL A 107 15.40 11.69 3.76
N ALA A 108 15.43 11.81 5.10
CA ALA A 108 16.43 11.17 5.94
C ALA A 108 15.84 9.86 6.49
N ALA A 109 16.16 8.74 5.83
CA ALA A 109 15.55 7.44 6.12
C ALA A 109 16.50 6.52 6.88
N PRO A 110 16.05 5.82 7.94
CA PRO A 110 16.82 4.74 8.53
C PRO A 110 17.13 3.66 7.48
N HIS A 111 18.35 3.13 7.48
CA HIS A 111 18.77 2.09 6.52
C HIS A 111 17.86 0.85 6.54
N GLY A 112 17.30 0.50 7.70
CA GLY A 112 16.37 -0.62 7.85
C GLY A 112 14.96 -0.40 7.21
N ARG A 113 14.73 0.74 6.57
CA ARG A 113 13.50 1.09 5.83
C ARG A 113 13.71 1.23 4.32
N LEU A 114 14.87 0.81 3.84
CA LEU A 114 15.30 0.95 2.47
C LEU A 114 15.70 -0.39 1.87
N ALA A 115 15.53 -0.52 0.56
CA ALA A 115 16.16 -1.54 -0.24
C ALA A 115 16.71 -0.92 -1.54
N ARG A 116 17.61 -1.65 -2.24
CA ARG A 116 18.10 -1.24 -3.56
C ARG A 116 16.96 -1.29 -4.57
N LYS A 117 16.84 -0.22 -5.35
CA LYS A 117 15.85 -0.17 -6.42
C LYS A 117 16.09 -1.29 -7.43
N PRO A 118 15.06 -2.10 -7.82
CA PRO A 118 15.19 -3.04 -8.92
C PRO A 118 15.72 -2.34 -10.18
N ALA A 119 16.79 -2.89 -10.78
CA ALA A 119 17.48 -2.24 -11.91
C ALA A 119 16.60 -2.08 -13.16
N SER A 120 15.59 -2.94 -13.32
CA SER A 120 14.65 -2.94 -14.44
C SER A 120 13.56 -1.88 -14.34
N LEU A 121 13.36 -1.25 -13.18
CA LEU A 121 12.28 -0.30 -12.94
C LEU A 121 12.75 1.15 -13.05
N THR A 122 11.86 2.02 -13.52
CA THR A 122 12.00 3.48 -13.37
C THR A 122 11.83 3.88 -11.89
N PHE A 123 12.10 5.13 -11.55
CA PHE A 123 11.87 5.62 -10.18
C PHE A 123 10.37 5.67 -9.84
N GLU A 124 9.50 6.02 -10.79
CA GLU A 124 8.05 6.02 -10.62
C GLU A 124 7.51 4.60 -10.36
N GLU A 125 8.00 3.62 -11.13
CA GLU A 125 7.65 2.22 -10.92
C GLU A 125 8.13 1.73 -9.55
N ALA A 126 9.36 2.02 -9.18
CA ALA A 126 9.93 1.62 -7.89
C ALA A 126 9.22 2.30 -6.70
N ALA A 127 8.94 3.61 -6.79
CA ALA A 127 8.18 4.34 -5.78
C ALA A 127 6.73 3.84 -5.63
N SER A 128 6.22 3.09 -6.59
CA SER A 128 4.87 2.53 -6.55
C SER A 128 4.78 1.19 -5.79
N LEU A 129 5.90 0.66 -5.30
CA LEU A 129 5.94 -0.67 -4.65
C LEU A 129 5.87 -0.65 -3.12
N PRO A 130 6.61 0.21 -2.36
CA PRO A 130 6.95 -0.09 -0.97
C PRO A 130 5.76 -0.50 -0.11
N LEU A 131 4.82 0.38 0.16
CA LEU A 131 3.67 0.07 1.00
C LEU A 131 2.76 -0.98 0.37
N ALA A 132 2.49 -0.84 -0.93
CA ALA A 132 1.51 -1.70 -1.60
C ALA A 132 2.01 -3.14 -1.72
N ALA A 133 3.27 -3.35 -2.12
CA ALA A 133 3.85 -4.69 -2.26
C ALA A 133 4.10 -5.34 -0.89
N ALA A 134 4.58 -4.59 0.11
CA ALA A 134 4.70 -5.09 1.48
C ALA A 134 3.36 -5.57 2.04
N THR A 135 2.28 -4.81 1.82
CA THR A 135 0.94 -5.19 2.25
C THR A 135 0.45 -6.45 1.52
N ALA A 136 0.66 -6.54 0.21
CA ALA A 136 0.26 -7.71 -0.57
C ALA A 136 1.03 -8.96 -0.13
N LEU A 137 2.36 -8.87 0.00
CA LEU A 137 3.22 -9.97 0.42
C LEU A 137 2.83 -10.48 1.81
N GLN A 138 2.82 -9.60 2.81
CA GLN A 138 2.52 -9.99 4.19
C GLN A 138 1.06 -10.44 4.34
N GLY A 139 0.13 -9.80 3.65
CA GLY A 139 -1.28 -10.18 3.66
C GLY A 139 -1.53 -11.59 3.12
N LEU A 140 -0.89 -11.96 2.03
CA LEU A 140 -1.03 -13.30 1.44
C LEU A 140 -0.17 -14.34 2.13
N LYS A 141 1.11 -14.06 2.38
CA LYS A 141 2.09 -15.05 2.87
C LYS A 141 2.07 -15.17 4.38
N ASP A 142 2.30 -14.07 5.11
CA ASP A 142 2.51 -14.12 6.55
C ASP A 142 1.19 -14.26 7.34
N VAL A 143 0.16 -13.56 6.87
CA VAL A 143 -1.15 -13.52 7.51
C VAL A 143 -2.09 -14.56 6.90
N GLY A 144 -2.13 -14.63 5.56
CA GLY A 144 -3.01 -15.52 4.81
C GLY A 144 -2.53 -16.96 4.73
N SER A 145 -1.20 -17.17 4.85
CA SER A 145 -0.56 -18.50 4.73
C SER A 145 -0.91 -19.17 3.39
N ILE A 146 -0.83 -18.41 2.29
CA ILE A 146 -1.17 -18.90 0.95
C ILE A 146 -0.32 -20.10 0.54
N GLU A 147 -0.94 -21.09 -0.09
CA GLU A 147 -0.29 -22.29 -0.62
C GLU A 147 -0.65 -22.50 -2.10
N ALA A 148 0.24 -23.18 -2.84
CA ALA A 148 -0.01 -23.52 -4.24
C ALA A 148 -1.26 -24.40 -4.37
N GLY A 149 -2.05 -24.14 -5.41
CA GLY A 149 -3.31 -24.85 -5.68
C GLY A 149 -4.52 -24.35 -4.92
N GLN A 150 -4.35 -23.45 -3.96
CA GLN A 150 -5.48 -22.83 -3.25
C GLN A 150 -6.28 -21.90 -4.16
N LYS A 151 -7.58 -21.82 -3.91
CA LYS A 151 -8.49 -20.84 -4.52
C LYS A 151 -8.50 -19.56 -3.70
N VAL A 152 -8.06 -18.45 -4.29
CA VAL A 152 -7.89 -17.17 -3.63
C VAL A 152 -8.83 -16.12 -4.22
N LEU A 153 -9.64 -15.49 -3.37
CA LEU A 153 -10.51 -14.37 -3.74
C LEU A 153 -9.84 -13.05 -3.34
N ILE A 154 -9.50 -12.20 -4.30
CA ILE A 154 -8.93 -10.87 -4.06
C ILE A 154 -9.99 -9.80 -4.31
N ILE A 155 -10.48 -9.16 -3.25
CA ILE A 155 -11.52 -8.13 -3.31
C ILE A 155 -10.86 -6.76 -3.38
N GLY A 156 -11.09 -6.02 -4.48
CA GLY A 156 -10.35 -4.82 -4.82
C GLY A 156 -9.11 -5.13 -5.68
N ALA A 157 -9.20 -6.16 -6.52
CA ALA A 157 -8.10 -6.71 -7.31
C ALA A 157 -7.45 -5.71 -8.29
N SER A 158 -8.15 -4.64 -8.68
CA SER A 158 -7.64 -3.62 -9.59
C SER A 158 -6.94 -2.44 -8.90
N GLY A 159 -6.97 -2.34 -7.58
CA GLY A 159 -6.31 -1.26 -6.84
C GLY A 159 -4.79 -1.45 -6.72
N GLY A 160 -4.09 -0.46 -6.16
CA GLY A 160 -2.64 -0.48 -6.03
C GLY A 160 -2.09 -1.73 -5.33
N ILE A 161 -2.67 -2.15 -4.21
CA ILE A 161 -2.30 -3.41 -3.53
C ILE A 161 -2.83 -4.61 -4.32
N GLY A 162 -4.07 -4.52 -4.84
CA GLY A 162 -4.75 -5.62 -5.50
C GLY A 162 -4.03 -6.13 -6.74
N THR A 163 -3.51 -5.24 -7.57
CA THR A 163 -2.76 -5.59 -8.78
C THR A 163 -1.47 -6.38 -8.47
N LEU A 164 -0.82 -6.06 -7.36
CA LEU A 164 0.37 -6.77 -6.88
C LEU A 164 -0.02 -8.10 -6.22
N ALA A 165 -1.09 -8.11 -5.42
CA ALA A 165 -1.60 -9.32 -4.77
C ALA A 165 -2.04 -10.39 -5.76
N VAL A 166 -2.68 -10.01 -6.88
CA VAL A 166 -3.03 -10.95 -7.96
C VAL A 166 -1.77 -11.60 -8.53
N GLN A 167 -0.75 -10.80 -8.90
CA GLN A 167 0.49 -11.30 -9.47
C GLN A 167 1.24 -12.23 -8.50
N MET A 168 1.37 -11.84 -7.24
CA MET A 168 2.03 -12.65 -6.21
C MET A 168 1.31 -13.99 -6.00
N ALA A 169 -0.02 -13.97 -5.87
CA ALA A 169 -0.79 -15.20 -5.68
C ALA A 169 -0.67 -16.14 -6.87
N VAL A 170 -0.69 -15.60 -8.11
CA VAL A 170 -0.47 -16.37 -9.34
C VAL A 170 0.94 -16.95 -9.40
N ALA A 171 1.97 -16.15 -9.10
CA ALA A 171 3.37 -16.59 -9.06
C ALA A 171 3.60 -17.73 -8.05
N TRP A 172 2.85 -17.74 -6.95
CA TRP A 172 2.90 -18.81 -5.96
C TRP A 172 1.96 -19.99 -6.25
N GLY A 173 1.37 -20.03 -7.45
CA GLY A 173 0.61 -21.17 -7.94
C GLY A 173 -0.84 -21.27 -7.44
N ALA A 174 -1.42 -20.19 -6.95
CA ALA A 174 -2.82 -20.16 -6.55
C ALA A 174 -3.76 -19.92 -7.74
N GLU A 175 -5.01 -20.39 -7.64
CA GLU A 175 -6.11 -20.07 -8.55
C GLU A 175 -6.81 -18.78 -8.10
N VAL A 176 -6.55 -17.67 -8.81
CA VAL A 176 -7.00 -16.34 -8.37
C VAL A 176 -8.31 -15.94 -9.01
N THR A 177 -9.30 -15.60 -8.19
CA THR A 177 -10.50 -14.86 -8.60
C THR A 177 -10.38 -13.41 -8.13
N GLY A 178 -10.37 -12.45 -9.06
CA GLY A 178 -10.31 -11.03 -8.76
C GLY A 178 -11.70 -10.39 -8.76
N VAL A 179 -12.00 -9.56 -7.77
CA VAL A 179 -13.22 -8.74 -7.72
C VAL A 179 -12.85 -7.28 -8.00
N CYS A 180 -13.42 -6.71 -9.06
CA CYS A 180 -13.19 -5.33 -9.46
C CYS A 180 -14.41 -4.74 -10.17
N SER A 181 -14.34 -3.47 -10.59
CA SER A 181 -15.39 -2.84 -11.39
C SER A 181 -15.27 -3.20 -12.88
N THR A 182 -16.35 -3.03 -13.64
CA THR A 182 -16.43 -3.31 -15.10
C THR A 182 -15.21 -2.80 -15.88
N ARG A 183 -14.76 -1.59 -15.59
CA ARG A 183 -13.67 -0.91 -16.33
C ARG A 183 -12.30 -1.56 -16.16
N HIS A 184 -12.09 -2.41 -15.13
CA HIS A 184 -10.81 -3.01 -14.80
C HIS A 184 -10.77 -4.54 -15.00
N LEU A 185 -11.80 -5.14 -15.57
CA LEU A 185 -11.88 -6.59 -15.79
C LEU A 185 -10.70 -7.11 -16.62
N GLU A 186 -10.38 -6.42 -17.72
CA GLU A 186 -9.28 -6.83 -18.60
C GLU A 186 -7.91 -6.65 -17.93
N LEU A 187 -7.73 -5.58 -17.14
CA LEU A 187 -6.53 -5.40 -16.35
C LEU A 187 -6.31 -6.60 -15.43
N VAL A 188 -7.31 -6.96 -14.61
CA VAL A 188 -7.17 -8.05 -13.63
C VAL A 188 -6.94 -9.40 -14.31
N ARG A 189 -7.57 -9.67 -15.47
CA ARG A 189 -7.27 -10.85 -16.29
C ARG A 189 -5.83 -10.86 -16.79
N SER A 190 -5.34 -9.73 -17.27
CA SER A 190 -3.97 -9.63 -17.80
C SER A 190 -2.89 -9.85 -16.74
N LEU A 191 -3.22 -9.70 -15.45
CA LEU A 191 -2.34 -9.99 -14.32
C LEU A 191 -2.31 -11.50 -13.95
N GLY A 192 -3.07 -12.34 -14.65
CA GLY A 192 -3.08 -13.78 -14.47
C GLY A 192 -4.25 -14.32 -13.63
N ALA A 193 -5.24 -13.49 -13.26
CA ALA A 193 -6.43 -13.97 -12.57
C ALA A 193 -7.20 -14.98 -13.44
N THR A 194 -7.50 -16.16 -12.89
CA THR A 194 -8.23 -17.24 -13.55
C THR A 194 -9.69 -16.88 -13.81
N ALA A 195 -10.29 -16.12 -12.87
CA ALA A 195 -11.63 -15.59 -12.98
C ALA A 195 -11.71 -14.15 -12.49
N VAL A 196 -12.69 -13.38 -12.99
CA VAL A 196 -12.91 -12.00 -12.57
C VAL A 196 -14.40 -11.77 -12.39
N ILE A 197 -14.79 -11.23 -11.23
CA ILE A 197 -16.17 -10.89 -10.88
C ILE A 197 -16.34 -9.38 -10.91
N ASP A 198 -17.34 -8.91 -11.66
CA ASP A 198 -17.73 -7.49 -11.72
C ASP A 198 -18.71 -7.17 -10.58
N TYR A 199 -18.22 -6.58 -9.49
CA TYR A 199 -19.06 -6.25 -8.34
C TYR A 199 -20.17 -5.22 -8.63
N THR A 200 -20.09 -4.55 -9.79
CA THR A 200 -21.14 -3.58 -10.20
C THR A 200 -22.37 -4.27 -10.79
N ARG A 201 -22.25 -5.55 -11.14
CA ARG A 201 -23.30 -6.37 -11.76
C ARG A 201 -23.65 -7.60 -10.94
N ASP A 202 -22.66 -8.20 -10.30
CA ASP A 202 -22.80 -9.50 -9.64
C ASP A 202 -22.41 -9.38 -8.15
N ASP A 203 -23.19 -10.01 -7.29
CA ASP A 203 -22.84 -10.13 -5.88
C ASP A 203 -21.91 -11.34 -5.68
N PHE A 204 -20.60 -11.08 -5.53
CA PHE A 204 -19.60 -12.11 -5.35
C PHE A 204 -19.79 -12.94 -4.07
N THR A 205 -20.64 -12.50 -3.12
CA THR A 205 -20.93 -13.26 -1.89
C THR A 205 -22.00 -14.33 -2.07
N THR A 206 -22.57 -14.44 -3.28
CA THR A 206 -23.63 -15.40 -3.63
C THR A 206 -23.20 -16.44 -4.66
N VAL A 207 -21.94 -16.41 -5.08
CA VAL A 207 -21.40 -17.43 -6.01
C VAL A 207 -21.31 -18.80 -5.35
N ASP A 208 -21.45 -19.87 -6.15
CA ASP A 208 -21.33 -21.24 -5.66
C ASP A 208 -19.87 -21.65 -5.35
N GLU A 209 -18.90 -20.96 -5.97
CA GLU A 209 -17.47 -21.20 -5.72
C GLU A 209 -17.11 -20.94 -4.25
N ARG A 210 -16.15 -21.74 -3.76
CA ARG A 210 -15.63 -21.60 -2.39
C ARG A 210 -14.12 -21.38 -2.45
N TYR A 211 -13.64 -20.49 -1.58
CA TYR A 211 -12.26 -20.03 -1.54
C TYR A 211 -11.58 -20.44 -0.24
N ASP A 212 -10.32 -20.85 -0.34
CA ASP A 212 -9.47 -21.15 0.81
C ASP A 212 -9.04 -19.88 1.52
N LEU A 213 -8.77 -18.83 0.73
CA LEU A 213 -8.32 -17.52 1.20
C LEU A 213 -9.12 -16.40 0.50
N ALA A 214 -9.65 -15.47 1.29
CA ALA A 214 -10.15 -14.20 0.77
C ALA A 214 -9.28 -13.05 1.29
N PHE A 215 -8.82 -12.17 0.41
CA PHE A 215 -8.07 -10.98 0.78
C PHE A 215 -8.89 -9.74 0.44
N GLN A 216 -9.38 -9.05 1.47
CA GLN A 216 -10.19 -7.84 1.32
C GLN A 216 -9.31 -6.61 1.40
N LEU A 217 -9.15 -5.93 0.26
CA LEU A 217 -8.33 -4.73 0.09
C LEU A 217 -9.18 -3.46 -0.10
N GLY A 218 -10.47 -3.63 -0.33
CA GLY A 218 -11.41 -2.53 -0.52
C GLY A 218 -12.85 -2.97 -0.43
N GLY A 219 -13.75 -2.02 -0.61
CA GLY A 219 -15.19 -2.24 -0.53
C GLY A 219 -15.73 -2.30 0.90
N THR A 220 -17.06 -2.23 1.01
CA THR A 220 -17.78 -2.18 2.30
C THR A 220 -18.46 -3.50 2.67
N THR A 221 -18.17 -4.59 1.92
CA THR A 221 -18.76 -5.91 2.16
C THR A 221 -18.35 -6.43 3.53
N SER A 222 -19.35 -6.82 4.32
CA SER A 222 -19.11 -7.26 5.69
C SER A 222 -18.35 -8.59 5.74
N PRO A 223 -17.50 -8.83 6.76
CA PRO A 223 -16.82 -10.10 6.95
C PRO A 223 -17.76 -11.30 6.98
N SER A 224 -18.95 -11.15 7.57
CA SER A 224 -19.98 -12.20 7.62
C SER A 224 -20.53 -12.56 6.23
N ALA A 225 -20.58 -11.62 5.29
CA ALA A 225 -21.00 -11.89 3.92
C ALA A 225 -19.87 -12.61 3.14
N ILE A 226 -18.62 -12.15 3.27
CA ILE A 226 -17.46 -12.76 2.60
C ILE A 226 -17.27 -14.22 3.07
N ARG A 227 -17.47 -14.49 4.35
CA ARG A 227 -17.37 -15.85 4.91
C ARG A 227 -18.28 -16.89 4.25
N LYS A 228 -19.39 -16.48 3.62
CA LYS A 228 -20.30 -17.40 2.92
C LYS A 228 -19.66 -18.08 1.72
N VAL A 229 -18.64 -17.45 1.14
CA VAL A 229 -17.89 -17.98 -0.01
C VAL A 229 -16.55 -18.59 0.38
N LEU A 230 -16.22 -18.68 1.68
CA LEU A 230 -15.06 -19.43 2.15
C LEU A 230 -15.41 -20.90 2.42
N VAL A 231 -14.40 -21.76 2.30
CA VAL A 231 -14.45 -23.14 2.79
C VAL A 231 -14.60 -23.15 4.32
N GLU A 232 -14.87 -24.33 4.92
CA GLU A 232 -15.17 -24.44 6.37
C GLU A 232 -14.02 -23.94 7.25
N ASP A 233 -12.77 -24.15 6.86
CA ASP A 233 -11.54 -23.74 7.54
C ASP A 233 -10.80 -22.58 6.81
N GLY A 234 -11.49 -21.92 5.87
CA GLY A 234 -10.92 -20.84 5.07
C GLY A 234 -10.53 -19.60 5.88
N THR A 235 -9.63 -18.83 5.33
CA THR A 235 -9.10 -17.62 5.96
C THR A 235 -9.61 -16.35 5.25
N LEU A 236 -10.09 -15.37 6.02
CA LEU A 236 -10.33 -14.00 5.56
C LEU A 236 -9.24 -13.09 6.10
N VAL A 237 -8.44 -12.51 5.21
CA VAL A 237 -7.48 -11.46 5.53
C VAL A 237 -8.08 -10.12 5.15
N GLN A 238 -8.07 -9.17 6.08
CA GLN A 238 -8.53 -7.82 5.84
C GLN A 238 -7.34 -6.86 5.91
N CYS A 239 -7.18 -6.00 4.91
CA CYS A 239 -6.39 -4.80 5.05
C CYS A 239 -7.13 -3.87 6.01
N ALA A 240 -6.40 -3.20 6.90
CA ALA A 240 -6.98 -2.25 7.84
C ALA A 240 -7.54 -1.03 7.07
N GLY A 241 -8.70 -1.22 6.45
CA GLY A 241 -9.44 -0.24 5.67
C GLY A 241 -10.65 0.28 6.43
N ASP A 242 -11.58 0.87 5.70
CA ASP A 242 -12.76 1.59 6.19
C ASP A 242 -13.50 0.94 7.36
N GLY A 243 -13.20 1.37 8.57
CA GLY A 243 -13.94 0.99 9.79
C GLY A 243 -14.77 2.14 10.36
N GLY A 244 -14.99 3.19 9.53
CA GLY A 244 -15.72 4.39 9.90
C GLY A 244 -14.86 5.48 10.54
N ARG A 245 -15.40 6.71 10.53
CA ARG A 245 -14.67 7.96 10.85
C ARG A 245 -14.13 8.04 12.28
N LEU A 246 -14.72 7.35 13.25
CA LEU A 246 -14.34 7.45 14.66
C LEU A 246 -13.27 6.44 15.07
N LEU A 247 -13.52 5.15 14.86
CA LEU A 247 -12.71 4.04 15.37
C LEU A 247 -12.00 3.23 14.27
N GLY A 248 -12.34 3.47 13.00
CA GLY A 248 -11.67 2.84 11.87
C GLY A 248 -11.47 1.33 12.04
N PRO A 249 -10.27 0.85 11.71
CA PRO A 249 -9.95 -0.59 11.71
C PRO A 249 -10.05 -1.27 13.08
N VAL A 250 -9.93 -0.53 14.19
CA VAL A 250 -9.94 -1.10 15.55
C VAL A 250 -11.21 -1.92 15.82
N LEU A 251 -12.37 -1.43 15.37
CA LEU A 251 -13.62 -2.17 15.50
C LEU A 251 -13.61 -3.48 14.69
N ASN A 252 -12.97 -3.49 13.53
CA ASN A 252 -12.89 -4.69 12.69
C ASN A 252 -11.97 -5.73 13.34
N VAL A 253 -10.85 -5.32 13.93
CA VAL A 253 -9.97 -6.20 14.70
C VAL A 253 -10.72 -6.85 15.87
N VAL A 254 -11.41 -6.04 16.68
CA VAL A 254 -12.18 -6.55 17.83
C VAL A 254 -13.29 -7.49 17.37
N LYS A 255 -14.04 -7.13 16.32
CA LYS A 255 -15.06 -8.01 15.75
C LYS A 255 -14.47 -9.31 15.22
N ALA A 256 -13.33 -9.29 14.53
CA ALA A 256 -12.64 -10.47 14.04
C ALA A 256 -12.25 -11.39 15.21
N MET A 257 -11.62 -10.85 16.26
CA MET A 257 -11.24 -11.60 17.45
C MET A 257 -12.44 -12.27 18.15
N LEU A 258 -13.54 -11.56 18.29
CA LEU A 258 -14.77 -12.11 18.89
C LEU A 258 -15.41 -13.16 17.99
N THR A 259 -15.46 -12.93 16.67
CA THR A 259 -16.07 -13.84 15.71
C THR A 259 -15.31 -15.18 15.64
N ASN A 260 -13.97 -15.15 15.64
CA ASN A 260 -13.13 -16.35 15.58
C ASN A 260 -13.40 -17.37 16.71
N ARG A 261 -14.05 -16.96 17.80
CA ARG A 261 -14.43 -17.88 18.89
C ARG A 261 -15.67 -18.73 18.58
N PHE A 262 -16.44 -18.35 17.58
CA PHE A 262 -17.74 -18.95 17.27
C PHE A 262 -17.84 -19.55 15.88
N VAL A 263 -16.74 -19.51 15.10
CA VAL A 263 -16.71 -19.96 13.72
C VAL A 263 -15.44 -20.77 13.45
N SER A 264 -15.50 -21.69 12.50
CA SER A 264 -14.34 -22.48 12.06
C SER A 264 -13.35 -21.67 11.23
N GLN A 265 -13.85 -20.73 10.42
CA GLN A 265 -13.04 -19.86 9.57
C GLN A 265 -12.22 -18.86 10.39
N THR A 266 -11.04 -18.52 9.89
CA THR A 266 -10.12 -17.59 10.55
C THR A 266 -10.23 -16.18 9.92
N LEU A 267 -10.49 -15.16 10.77
CA LEU A 267 -10.43 -13.75 10.36
C LEU A 267 -9.15 -13.13 10.91
N ARG A 268 -8.36 -12.54 10.03
CA ARG A 268 -7.09 -11.87 10.35
C ARG A 268 -7.05 -10.46 9.75
N VAL A 269 -6.26 -9.58 10.34
CA VAL A 269 -6.01 -8.22 9.83
C VAL A 269 -4.53 -8.08 9.56
N VAL A 270 -4.17 -7.59 8.39
CA VAL A 270 -2.78 -7.30 8.07
C VAL A 270 -2.34 -6.00 8.75
N ASN A 271 -1.18 -6.04 9.39
CA ASN A 271 -0.48 -4.87 9.89
C ASN A 271 0.86 -4.81 9.18
N THR A 272 0.96 -3.95 8.19
CA THR A 272 2.10 -3.88 7.28
C THR A 272 3.34 -3.31 7.99
N VAL A 273 4.48 -3.92 7.72
CA VAL A 273 5.80 -3.46 8.14
C VAL A 273 6.67 -3.32 6.89
N GLU A 274 7.13 -2.12 6.63
CA GLU A 274 7.98 -1.78 5.49
C GLU A 274 9.45 -1.78 5.92
N ASP A 275 10.01 -2.96 6.14
CA ASP A 275 11.41 -3.15 6.47
C ASP A 275 12.24 -3.61 5.25
N THR A 276 13.56 -3.50 5.38
CA THR A 276 14.49 -3.91 4.33
C THR A 276 14.27 -5.35 3.87
N ALA A 277 13.99 -6.28 4.78
CA ALA A 277 13.81 -7.69 4.41
C ALA A 277 12.58 -7.90 3.51
N THR A 278 11.46 -7.24 3.84
CA THR A 278 10.25 -7.24 3.02
C THR A 278 10.49 -6.60 1.66
N LEU A 279 11.15 -5.45 1.63
CA LEU A 279 11.45 -4.75 0.37
C LEU A 279 12.43 -5.54 -0.51
N GLU A 280 13.44 -6.19 0.07
CA GLU A 280 14.35 -7.07 -0.68
C GLU A 280 13.60 -8.28 -1.29
N ALA A 281 12.68 -8.90 -0.55
CA ALA A 281 11.85 -9.97 -1.10
C ALA A 281 10.98 -9.49 -2.29
N VAL A 282 10.44 -8.27 -2.20
CA VAL A 282 9.72 -7.63 -3.32
C VAL A 282 10.67 -7.39 -4.51
N ARG A 283 11.90 -6.90 -4.26
CA ARG A 283 12.91 -6.70 -5.29
C ARG A 283 13.25 -8.01 -6.03
N GLU A 284 13.45 -9.10 -5.28
CA GLU A 284 13.71 -10.42 -5.85
C GLU A 284 12.59 -10.88 -6.78
N MET A 285 11.33 -10.73 -6.41
CA MET A 285 10.18 -11.05 -7.27
C MET A 285 10.14 -10.21 -8.55
N VAL A 286 10.48 -8.91 -8.45
CA VAL A 286 10.57 -8.03 -9.63
C VAL A 286 11.71 -8.48 -10.56
N GLU A 287 12.88 -8.79 -10.02
CA GLU A 287 14.04 -9.24 -10.80
C GLU A 287 13.81 -10.62 -11.44
N ALA A 288 13.01 -11.48 -10.79
CA ALA A 288 12.56 -12.75 -11.36
C ALA A 288 11.48 -12.59 -12.46
N GLY A 289 10.93 -11.38 -12.66
CA GLY A 289 9.86 -11.11 -13.59
C GLY A 289 8.48 -11.59 -13.13
N GLU A 290 8.34 -11.93 -11.85
CA GLU A 290 7.11 -12.40 -11.23
C GLU A 290 6.19 -11.26 -10.77
N LEU A 291 6.75 -10.07 -10.59
CA LEU A 291 6.04 -8.90 -10.08
C LEU A 291 6.39 -7.65 -10.88
N ARG A 292 5.37 -6.88 -11.25
CA ARG A 292 5.53 -5.57 -11.88
C ARG A 292 4.49 -4.58 -11.36
N PRO A 293 4.87 -3.35 -10.99
CA PRO A 293 3.91 -2.33 -10.60
C PRO A 293 3.01 -1.96 -11.78
N VAL A 294 1.72 -1.76 -11.49
CA VAL A 294 0.75 -1.21 -12.44
C VAL A 294 0.52 0.24 -12.09
N ILE A 295 0.92 1.14 -12.98
CA ILE A 295 0.71 2.59 -12.83
C ILE A 295 -0.50 2.98 -13.68
N ASP A 296 -1.53 3.52 -13.04
CA ASP A 296 -2.71 4.08 -13.69
C ASP A 296 -2.39 5.42 -14.34
N SER A 297 -1.72 6.28 -13.59
CA SER A 297 -1.34 7.61 -14.02
C SER A 297 -0.10 8.10 -13.31
N THR A 298 0.62 9.04 -13.95
CA THR A 298 1.74 9.76 -13.36
C THR A 298 1.43 11.25 -13.41
N VAL A 299 1.58 11.93 -12.28
CA VAL A 299 1.33 13.37 -12.14
C VAL A 299 2.60 14.11 -11.73
N PRO A 300 2.75 15.40 -12.04
CA PRO A 300 3.86 16.21 -11.56
C PRO A 300 3.79 16.44 -10.06
N PHE A 301 4.94 16.71 -9.42
CA PHE A 301 5.04 16.90 -7.97
C PHE A 301 4.12 17.99 -7.43
N GLU A 302 3.94 19.06 -8.17
CA GLU A 302 3.06 20.18 -7.83
C GLU A 302 1.58 19.75 -7.72
N GLU A 303 1.20 18.64 -8.38
CA GLU A 303 -0.16 18.08 -8.37
C GLU A 303 -0.34 16.94 -7.36
N THR A 304 0.57 16.79 -6.39
CA THR A 304 0.50 15.74 -5.36
C THR A 304 -0.86 15.72 -4.64
N GLY A 305 -1.44 16.88 -4.34
CA GLY A 305 -2.77 16.95 -3.72
C GLY A 305 -3.86 16.29 -4.57
N PHE A 306 -3.83 16.51 -5.89
CA PHE A 306 -4.73 15.85 -6.83
C PHE A 306 -4.49 14.33 -6.90
N ALA A 307 -3.22 13.87 -6.90
CA ALA A 307 -2.90 12.45 -6.88
C ALA A 307 -3.50 11.73 -5.67
N VAL A 308 -3.40 12.34 -4.49
CA VAL A 308 -3.95 11.79 -3.25
C VAL A 308 -5.48 11.75 -3.29
N ASP A 309 -6.14 12.81 -3.74
CA ASP A 309 -7.60 12.87 -3.88
C ASP A 309 -8.09 11.85 -4.93
N LEU A 310 -7.33 11.61 -5.99
CA LEU A 310 -7.64 10.60 -6.99
C LEU A 310 -7.60 9.19 -6.38
N VAL A 311 -6.60 8.88 -5.56
CA VAL A 311 -6.52 7.61 -4.82
C VAL A 311 -7.67 7.47 -3.82
N GLU A 312 -8.04 8.54 -3.11
CA GLU A 312 -9.19 8.56 -2.19
C GLU A 312 -10.51 8.24 -2.90
N SER A 313 -10.67 8.68 -4.14
CA SER A 313 -11.88 8.38 -4.94
C SER A 313 -12.07 6.89 -5.24
N GLY A 314 -11.04 6.05 -5.06
CA GLY A 314 -11.05 4.62 -5.40
C GLY A 314 -11.15 4.37 -6.91
N SER A 315 -10.86 5.37 -7.74
CA SER A 315 -11.01 5.30 -9.19
C SER A 315 -9.85 4.63 -9.93
N PRO A 316 -8.58 4.76 -9.51
CA PRO A 316 -7.44 4.25 -10.28
C PRO A 316 -7.41 2.72 -10.42
N GLY A 317 -6.96 2.26 -11.60
CA GLY A 317 -6.61 0.87 -11.85
C GLY A 317 -5.10 0.65 -11.66
N GLY A 318 -4.66 0.55 -10.42
CA GLY A 318 -3.25 0.48 -10.07
C GLY A 318 -2.83 1.60 -9.13
N LYS A 319 -1.57 2.04 -9.26
CA LYS A 319 -0.94 3.10 -8.46
C LYS A 319 -0.98 4.44 -9.20
N VAL A 320 -0.99 5.52 -8.45
CA VAL A 320 -0.78 6.88 -8.95
C VAL A 320 0.63 7.30 -8.56
N ALA A 321 1.51 7.38 -9.54
CA ALA A 321 2.89 7.82 -9.36
C ALA A 321 2.99 9.36 -9.42
N ILE A 322 4.00 9.90 -8.77
CA ILE A 322 4.29 11.34 -8.72
C ILE A 322 5.75 11.51 -9.12
N SER A 323 5.99 12.28 -10.19
CA SER A 323 7.32 12.50 -10.77
C SER A 323 7.76 13.95 -10.64
N GLY A 324 9.03 14.24 -11.00
CA GLY A 324 9.54 15.62 -11.02
C GLY A 324 9.72 16.22 -9.64
N VAL A 325 10.14 15.40 -8.67
CA VAL A 325 10.40 15.85 -7.29
C VAL A 325 11.66 16.72 -7.19
N GLU A 326 12.48 16.80 -8.27
CA GLU A 326 13.72 17.61 -8.34
C GLU A 326 13.47 19.11 -8.48
#